data_142bc3b2a4e4b01064ea2cf522cba5a0
#
_entry.id   142bc3b2a4e4b01064ea2cf522cba5a0
#
_cell.length_a   1.000
_cell.length_b   1.000
_cell.length_c   1.000
_cell.angle_alpha   90.00
_cell.angle_beta   90.00
_cell.angle_gamma   90.00
#
_symmetry.space_group_name_H-M   'P 1'
#
loop_
_entity.id
_entity.type
_entity.pdbx_description
1 polymer ?
#
loop_
_entity_poly.entity_id
_entity_poly.type
_entity_poly.pdbx_seq_one_letter_code
_entity_poly.pdbx_strand_id
1 'polypeptide(L)' 'MKHVHAALDKYPEKIREYHNGKKGLVGLFMGEVMKSTGGKADPSLSNRMIMQELDKRKEDD' A
#
# COMPACT_ATOMS: atom_id res chain seq x y z
N MET A 1 8.64 -1.03 7.27
CA MET A 1 7.46 -1.84 6.96
C MET A 1 6.24 -1.51 7.80
N LYS A 2 6.47 -1.03 9.01
CA LYS A 2 5.37 -0.72 9.93
C LYS A 2 4.34 0.24 9.32
N HIS A 3 4.79 1.31 8.67
CA HIS A 3 3.88 2.28 8.07
C HIS A 3 3.14 1.71 6.87
N VAL A 4 3.81 0.85 6.11
CA VAL A 4 3.19 0.21 4.96
C VAL A 4 2.08 -0.73 5.42
N HIS A 5 2.37 -1.56 6.42
CA HIS A 5 1.37 -2.48 6.96
C HIS A 5 0.18 -1.74 7.54
N ALA A 6 0.44 -0.64 8.25
CA ALA A 6 -0.63 0.15 8.83
C ALA A 6 -1.53 0.73 7.74
N ALA A 7 -0.94 1.23 6.66
CA ALA A 7 -1.71 1.78 5.56
C ALA A 7 -2.58 0.71 4.90
N LEU A 8 -2.02 -0.46 4.67
CA LEU A 8 -2.75 -1.55 4.04
C LEU A 8 -3.86 -2.10 4.94
N ASP A 9 -3.57 -2.23 6.22
CA ASP A 9 -4.55 -2.75 7.17
C ASP A 9 -5.73 -1.79 7.36
N LYS A 10 -5.51 -0.53 7.10
CA LYS A 10 -6.55 0.48 7.22
C LYS A 10 -7.59 0.36 6.10
N TYR A 11 -7.18 -0.16 4.95
CA TYR A 11 -8.04 -0.23 3.78
C TYR A 11 -8.08 -1.64 3.18
N PRO A 12 -8.62 -2.62 3.91
CA PRO A 12 -8.67 -3.99 3.37
C PRO A 12 -9.51 -4.11 2.11
N GLU A 13 -10.56 -3.29 2.00
CA GLU A 13 -11.41 -3.30 0.80
C GLU A 13 -10.65 -2.80 -0.41
N LYS A 14 -9.77 -1.83 -0.21
CA LYS A 14 -8.99 -1.27 -1.30
C LYS A 14 -7.97 -2.26 -1.82
N ILE A 15 -7.45 -3.11 -0.95
CA ILE A 15 -6.53 -4.16 -1.37
C ILE A 15 -7.24 -5.09 -2.33
N ARG A 16 -8.47 -5.46 -2.02
CA ARG A 16 -9.27 -6.31 -2.89
C ARG A 16 -9.52 -5.64 -4.23
N GLU A 17 -9.86 -4.35 -4.22
CA GLU A 17 -10.08 -3.60 -5.45
C GLU A 17 -8.82 -3.54 -6.31
N TYR A 18 -7.68 -3.39 -5.65
CA TYR A 18 -6.40 -3.37 -6.36
C TYR A 18 -6.18 -4.69 -7.11
N HIS A 19 -6.46 -5.81 -6.45
CA HIS A 19 -6.30 -7.13 -7.07
C HIS A 19 -7.29 -7.34 -8.21
N ASN A 20 -8.40 -6.62 -8.21
CA ASN A 20 -9.39 -6.68 -9.27
C ASN A 20 -9.03 -5.79 -10.47
N GLY A 21 -7.88 -5.14 -10.42
CA GLY A 21 -7.39 -4.37 -11.54
C GLY A 21 -7.22 -2.87 -11.31
N LYS A 22 -7.63 -2.37 -10.16
CA LYS A 22 -7.52 -0.93 -9.87
C LYS A 22 -6.12 -0.58 -9.37
N LYS A 23 -5.17 -0.59 -10.29
CA LYS A 23 -3.76 -0.36 -9.94
C LYS A 23 -3.49 1.04 -9.40
N GLY A 24 -4.35 2.00 -9.72
CA GLY A 24 -4.20 3.37 -9.20
C GLY A 24 -4.30 3.47 -7.69
N LEU A 25 -4.81 2.43 -7.03
CA LEU A 25 -4.91 2.42 -5.57
C LEU A 25 -3.56 2.43 -4.88
N VAL A 26 -2.50 2.07 -5.60
CA VAL A 26 -1.14 2.18 -5.05
C VAL A 26 -0.89 3.63 -4.61
N GLY A 27 -1.38 4.60 -5.38
CA GLY A 27 -1.26 6.01 -5.03
C GLY A 27 -1.94 6.34 -3.71
N LEU A 28 -3.08 5.72 -3.45
CA LEU A 28 -3.79 5.91 -2.20
C LEU A 28 -2.94 5.44 -1.01
N PHE A 29 -2.37 4.25 -1.12
CA PHE A 29 -1.53 3.71 -0.06
C PHE A 29 -0.26 4.52 0.11
N MET A 30 0.31 5.00 -0.99
CA MET A 30 1.48 5.88 -0.95
C MET A 30 1.17 7.14 -0.15
N GLY A 31 0.00 7.73 -0.40
CA GLY A 31 -0.43 8.91 0.32
C GLY A 31 -0.51 8.67 1.81
N GLU A 32 -1.04 7.52 2.20
CA GLU A 32 -1.16 7.16 3.62
C GLU A 32 0.21 6.98 4.26
N VAL A 33 1.13 6.32 3.58
CA VAL A 33 2.49 6.12 4.08
C VAL A 33 3.20 7.46 4.25
N MET A 34 3.11 8.32 3.24
CA MET A 34 3.74 9.64 3.29
C MET A 34 3.17 10.47 4.44
N LYS A 35 1.87 10.38 4.64
CA LYS A 35 1.19 11.10 5.71
C LYS A 35 1.65 10.60 7.08
N SER A 36 1.76 9.27 7.24
CA SER A 36 2.17 8.67 8.49
C SER A 36 3.60 9.03 8.87
N THR A 37 4.47 9.18 7.88
CA THR A 37 5.88 9.48 8.13
C THR A 37 6.20 10.97 8.08
N GLY A 38 5.18 11.80 7.87
CA GLY A 38 5.38 13.24 7.76
C GLY A 38 6.18 13.63 6.53
N GLY A 39 6.06 12.85 5.47
CA GLY A 39 6.74 13.12 4.21
C GLY A 39 8.19 12.66 4.17
N LYS A 40 8.63 11.93 5.18
CA LYS A 40 10.03 11.47 5.27
C LYS A 40 10.28 10.16 4.55
N ALA A 41 9.23 9.45 4.16
CA ALA A 41 9.40 8.19 3.46
C ALA A 41 9.91 8.43 2.04
N ASP A 42 10.80 7.55 1.57
CA ASP A 42 11.28 7.59 0.19
C ASP A 42 10.15 7.10 -0.71
N PRO A 43 9.65 7.93 -1.63
CA PRO A 43 8.53 7.52 -2.50
C PRO A 43 8.81 6.27 -3.31
N SER A 44 10.00 6.17 -3.90
CA SER A 44 10.33 5.01 -4.71
C SER A 44 10.36 3.73 -3.90
N LEU A 45 10.99 3.79 -2.74
CA LEU A 45 11.10 2.64 -1.86
C LEU A 45 9.75 2.26 -1.30
N SER A 46 8.97 3.25 -0.87
CA SER A 46 7.63 3.02 -0.33
C SER A 46 6.73 2.38 -1.38
N ASN A 47 6.80 2.86 -2.61
CA ASN A 47 6.02 2.30 -3.69
C ASN A 47 6.35 0.83 -3.91
N ARG A 48 7.63 0.50 -3.91
CA ARG A 48 8.08 -0.88 -4.07
C ARG A 48 7.56 -1.76 -2.94
N MET A 49 7.66 -1.28 -1.71
CA MET A 49 7.23 -2.04 -0.55
C MET A 49 5.72 -2.27 -0.56
N ILE A 50 4.96 -1.26 -0.95
CA ILE A 50 3.51 -1.38 -1.06
C ILE A 50 3.16 -2.44 -2.10
N MET A 51 3.78 -2.39 -3.25
CA MET A 51 3.50 -3.34 -4.31
C MET A 51 3.84 -4.76 -3.90
N GLN A 52 4.95 -4.94 -3.18
CA GLN A 52 5.33 -6.25 -2.67
C GLN A 52 4.32 -6.80 -1.68
N GLU A 53 3.85 -5.95 -0.77
CA GLU A 53 2.86 -6.37 0.22
C GLU A 53 1.52 -6.69 -0.41
N LEU A 54 1.11 -5.91 -1.39
CA LEU A 54 -0.14 -6.18 -2.10
C LEU A 54 -0.05 -7.51 -2.85
N ASP A 55 1.10 -7.77 -3.43
CA ASP A 55 1.32 -9.02 -4.16
C ASP A 55 1.28 -10.22 -3.23
N LYS A 56 1.86 -10.09 -2.05
CA LYS A 56 1.81 -11.15 -1.04
C LYS A 56 0.38 -11.44 -0.60
N ARG A 57 -0.39 -10.39 -0.37
CA ARG A 57 -1.76 -10.52 0.13
C ARG A 57 -2.72 -11.10 -0.90
N LYS A 58 -2.32 -11.07 -2.15
CA LYS A 58 -3.11 -11.63 -3.22
C LYS A 58 -3.33 -13.14 -3.03
N GLU A 59 -2.38 -13.81 -2.44
CA GLU A 59 -2.43 -15.26 -2.30
C GLU A 59 -3.38 -15.72 -1.21
N ASP A 60 -3.84 -14.81 -0.39
CA ASP A 60 -4.74 -15.15 0.71
C ASP A 60 -6.19 -15.34 0.26
N ASP A 61 -6.45 -15.10 -0.99
CA ASP A 61 -7.77 -15.35 -1.55
C ASP A 61 -7.91 -16.80 -2.05
#